data_22cb46d8c79d3ba713b5855f1f8e0587
#
_entry.id   22cb46d8c79d3ba713b5855f1f8e0587
#
_cell.length_a   1.000
_cell.length_b   1.000
_cell.length_c   1.000
_cell.angle_alpha   90.00
_cell.angle_beta   90.00
_cell.angle_gamma   90.00
#
_symmetry.space_group_name_H-M   'P 1'
#
loop_
_entity.id
_entity.type
_entity.pdbx_description
1 polymer ?
#
loop_
_entity_poly.entity_id
_entity_poly.type
_entity_poly.pdbx_seq_one_letter_code
_entity_poly.pdbx_strand_id
1 'polypeptide(L)'
;MGEHRVLKQLPCWTCYTNKKVHETLKSGLADSPLYNGQIQSTGPRYCPSIETKLVTFPDKDQHPLFLEPEGEDTNEMYLNGFSSSMPMDIQLNALHEIPALRDAKIYRPGYAIEYDYFDPTQLKHSLESKIIKGLFFAGQVNGTTGYEEAGGQGTVAGINAALHCVGDKTFEMNRDESYIGVLIDDLTTKGVDEPYRMFTSRAEYRILLRQDDADARLTEKAYELGIAKRDRYDWWIEKKEAIGRIIEFCANYPIKKDEINPKLE
;
A
#
# COMPACT_ATOMS: atom_id res chain seq x y z
N MET A 1 -12.93 9.77 -17.30
CA MET A 1 -12.85 10.13 -15.88
C MET A 1 -13.10 11.63 -15.78
N GLY A 2 -14.15 12.04 -15.09
CA GLY A 2 -14.54 13.45 -15.03
C GLY A 2 -13.53 14.28 -14.25
N GLU A 3 -13.19 15.44 -14.78
CA GLU A 3 -12.28 16.42 -14.19
C GLU A 3 -12.87 17.20 -12.98
N HIS A 4 -13.99 16.77 -12.44
CA HIS A 4 -14.62 17.48 -11.33
C HIS A 4 -13.98 17.08 -9.99
N ARG A 5 -12.99 17.86 -9.55
CA ARG A 5 -12.51 17.83 -8.17
C ARG A 5 -13.59 18.41 -7.26
N VAL A 6 -14.19 17.56 -6.44
CA VAL A 6 -15.26 17.96 -5.51
C VAL A 6 -14.69 18.69 -4.28
N LEU A 7 -13.45 18.38 -3.89
CA LEU A 7 -12.80 18.96 -2.73
C LEU A 7 -11.81 20.05 -3.14
N LYS A 8 -11.73 21.11 -2.31
CA LYS A 8 -10.70 22.13 -2.40
C LYS A 8 -9.33 21.49 -2.26
N GLN A 9 -8.42 21.85 -3.16
CA GLN A 9 -7.04 21.36 -3.09
C GLN A 9 -6.23 22.25 -2.17
N LEU A 10 -5.62 21.65 -1.15
CA LEU A 10 -4.68 22.34 -0.25
C LEU A 10 -3.25 22.12 -0.77
N PRO A 11 -2.38 23.13 -0.63
CA PRO A 11 -0.98 23.01 -1.02
C PRO A 11 -0.21 22.15 -0.02
N CYS A 12 0.80 21.46 -0.52
CA CYS A 12 1.84 20.83 0.28
C CYS A 12 3.13 21.63 0.08
N TRP A 13 3.86 21.91 1.15
CA TRP A 13 5.12 22.65 1.09
C TRP A 13 6.31 21.73 1.29
N THR A 14 7.34 21.93 0.48
CA THR A 14 8.60 21.17 0.60
C THR A 14 9.62 21.96 1.41
N CYS A 15 10.25 21.30 2.35
CA CYS A 15 11.45 21.79 3.03
C CYS A 15 12.48 20.66 3.11
N TYR A 16 13.66 20.97 3.66
CA TYR A 16 14.78 20.03 3.69
C TYR A 16 15.46 20.06 5.05
N THR A 17 15.96 18.91 5.48
CA THR A 17 16.96 18.87 6.55
C THR A 17 18.26 19.53 6.08
N ASN A 18 19.16 19.84 7.00
CA ASN A 18 20.49 20.36 6.74
C ASN A 18 21.52 19.71 7.67
N LYS A 19 22.79 20.07 7.54
CA LYS A 19 23.88 19.50 8.34
C LYS A 19 23.67 19.65 9.85
N LYS A 20 23.16 20.80 10.31
CA LYS A 20 22.90 21.05 11.75
C LYS A 20 21.80 20.14 12.28
N VAL A 21 20.72 19.96 11.50
CA VAL A 21 19.67 18.96 11.81
C VAL A 21 20.28 17.58 11.96
N HIS A 22 21.16 17.18 11.03
CA HIS A 22 21.81 15.89 11.07
C HIS A 22 22.74 15.72 12.28
N GLU A 23 23.47 16.75 12.66
CA GLU A 23 24.34 16.77 13.85
C GLU A 23 23.49 16.61 15.12
N THR A 24 22.39 17.37 15.25
CA THR A 24 21.47 17.27 16.39
C THR A 24 20.87 15.87 16.50
N LEU A 25 20.36 15.31 15.40
CA LEU A 25 19.79 13.95 15.40
C LEU A 25 20.87 12.90 15.72
N LYS A 26 22.08 13.02 15.17
CA LYS A 26 23.18 12.10 15.46
C LYS A 26 23.59 12.10 16.94
N SER A 27 23.49 13.23 17.62
CA SER A 27 23.80 13.31 19.06
C SER A 27 22.84 12.50 19.93
N GLY A 28 21.61 12.26 19.47
CA GLY A 28 20.59 11.47 20.18
C GLY A 28 20.47 10.02 19.77
N LEU A 29 21.32 9.53 18.84
CA LEU A 29 21.20 8.14 18.33
C LEU A 29 21.26 7.07 19.43
N ALA A 30 22.08 7.30 20.46
CA ALA A 30 22.21 6.36 21.59
C ALA A 30 20.91 6.28 22.43
N ASP A 31 20.05 7.27 22.36
CA ASP A 31 18.77 7.33 23.08
C ASP A 31 17.58 6.86 22.22
N SER A 32 17.81 6.58 20.94
CA SER A 32 16.77 6.07 20.04
C SER A 32 16.48 4.59 20.35
N PRO A 33 15.23 4.20 20.58
CA PRO A 33 14.83 2.80 20.75
C PRO A 33 15.24 1.87 19.60
N LEU A 34 15.43 2.40 18.39
CA LEU A 34 15.90 1.64 17.23
C LEU A 34 17.40 1.28 17.33
N TYR A 35 18.19 2.03 18.10
CA TYR A 35 19.64 1.87 18.17
C TYR A 35 20.16 1.51 19.58
N ASN A 36 19.34 1.68 20.62
CA ASN A 36 19.73 1.36 22.00
C ASN A 36 19.40 -0.09 22.42
N GLY A 37 18.83 -0.89 21.51
CA GLY A 37 18.51 -2.30 21.76
C GLY A 37 17.14 -2.55 22.40
N GLN A 38 16.31 -1.51 22.57
CA GLN A 38 14.93 -1.68 23.05
C GLN A 38 14.06 -2.39 22.00
N ILE A 39 14.17 -1.99 20.72
CA ILE A 39 13.49 -2.62 19.61
C ILE A 39 14.42 -3.69 19.03
N GLN A 40 13.94 -4.93 19.03
CA GLN A 40 14.67 -6.09 18.50
C GLN A 40 14.04 -6.67 17.23
N SER A 41 12.80 -6.30 16.94
CA SER A 41 12.10 -6.73 15.72
C SER A 41 12.60 -6.01 14.49
N THR A 42 12.41 -6.62 13.31
CA THR A 42 12.65 -5.97 12.03
C THR A 42 11.60 -4.89 11.82
N GLY A 43 12.02 -3.62 11.68
CA GLY A 43 11.13 -2.49 11.44
C GLY A 43 10.42 -2.57 10.09
N PRO A 44 9.42 -1.70 9.85
CA PRO A 44 8.66 -1.68 8.59
C PRO A 44 9.58 -1.39 7.41
N ARG A 45 9.44 -2.19 6.35
CA ARG A 45 10.20 -2.02 5.11
C ARG A 45 9.69 -0.77 4.37
N TYR A 46 10.59 -0.01 3.75
CA TYR A 46 10.30 1.20 2.94
C TYR A 46 9.71 2.41 3.68
N CYS A 47 9.71 2.42 5.00
CA CYS A 47 9.38 3.61 5.78
C CYS A 47 10.50 3.91 6.80
N PRO A 48 11.73 4.23 6.35
CA PRO A 48 12.84 4.49 7.26
C PRO A 48 12.59 5.79 8.03
N SER A 49 12.85 5.77 9.34
CA SER A 49 12.91 6.96 10.16
C SER A 49 14.01 7.92 9.67
N ILE A 50 13.97 9.17 10.11
CA ILE A 50 15.00 10.13 9.72
C ILE A 50 16.38 9.70 10.22
N GLU A 51 16.48 9.12 11.42
CA GLU A 51 17.73 8.58 11.95
C GLU A 51 18.26 7.42 11.12
N THR A 52 17.38 6.54 10.65
CA THR A 52 17.76 5.45 9.73
C THR A 52 18.29 5.99 8.40
N LYS A 53 17.69 7.06 7.87
CA LYS A 53 18.21 7.74 6.65
C LYS A 53 19.61 8.29 6.88
N LEU A 54 19.89 8.87 8.05
CA LEU A 54 21.20 9.42 8.39
C LEU A 54 22.30 8.36 8.53
N VAL A 55 21.93 7.16 9.00
CA VAL A 55 22.86 6.03 9.12
C VAL A 55 23.09 5.37 7.76
N THR A 56 22.03 5.18 6.98
CA THR A 56 22.09 4.50 5.67
C THR A 56 22.72 5.39 4.58
N PHE A 57 22.51 6.70 4.65
CA PHE A 57 22.97 7.67 3.65
C PHE A 57 23.79 8.80 4.31
N PRO A 58 24.94 8.49 4.93
CA PRO A 58 25.72 9.43 5.74
C PRO A 58 26.28 10.62 4.93
N ASP A 59 26.48 10.42 3.64
CA ASP A 59 27.07 11.42 2.73
C ASP A 59 26.03 12.41 2.17
N LYS A 60 24.74 12.22 2.46
CA LYS A 60 23.72 13.18 2.02
C LYS A 60 23.64 14.37 2.96
N ASP A 61 23.78 15.56 2.41
CA ASP A 61 23.72 16.81 3.15
C ASP A 61 22.29 17.23 3.55
N GLN A 62 21.27 16.66 2.87
CA GLN A 62 19.87 16.99 3.09
C GLN A 62 18.92 15.84 2.70
N HIS A 63 17.76 15.80 3.37
CA HIS A 63 16.64 14.93 3.03
C HIS A 63 15.38 15.77 2.83
N PRO A 64 14.55 15.48 1.82
CA PRO A 64 13.31 16.20 1.58
C PRO A 64 12.28 15.87 2.68
N LEU A 65 11.54 16.91 3.06
CA LEU A 65 10.42 16.87 4.00
C LEU A 65 9.23 17.58 3.35
N PHE A 66 8.02 17.11 3.68
CA PHE A 66 6.80 17.70 3.16
C PHE A 66 5.89 18.10 4.30
N LEU A 67 5.44 19.36 4.28
CA LEU A 67 4.45 19.89 5.21
C LEU A 67 3.07 19.79 4.57
N GLU A 68 2.24 18.96 5.16
CA GLU A 68 0.91 18.63 4.68
C GLU A 68 -0.14 19.13 5.68
N PRO A 69 -1.12 19.97 5.25
CA PRO A 69 -2.17 20.42 6.16
C PRO A 69 -3.03 19.24 6.64
N GLU A 70 -3.27 19.14 7.94
CA GLU A 70 -4.16 18.12 8.52
C GLU A 70 -5.65 18.37 8.22
N GLY A 71 -6.01 19.58 7.78
CA GLY A 71 -7.36 19.96 7.42
C GLY A 71 -7.49 21.42 7.01
N GLU A 72 -8.69 21.83 6.55
CA GLU A 72 -8.95 23.20 6.11
C GLU A 72 -9.06 24.20 7.27
N ASP A 73 -9.56 23.74 8.42
CA ASP A 73 -9.91 24.58 9.57
C ASP A 73 -8.90 24.45 10.74
N THR A 74 -7.70 23.97 10.46
CA THR A 74 -6.65 23.80 11.47
C THR A 74 -5.32 24.37 11.01
N ASN A 75 -4.49 24.79 11.98
CA ASN A 75 -3.10 25.16 11.76
C ASN A 75 -2.14 23.97 11.97
N GLU A 76 -2.67 22.78 12.21
CA GLU A 76 -1.86 21.59 12.37
C GLU A 76 -1.35 21.12 11.01
N MET A 77 -0.06 20.77 11.00
CA MET A 77 0.63 20.28 9.81
C MET A 77 1.24 18.91 10.11
N TYR A 78 1.07 17.99 9.19
CA TYR A 78 1.81 16.73 9.21
C TYR A 78 3.18 16.94 8.54
N LEU A 79 4.24 16.53 9.22
CA LEU A 79 5.60 16.62 8.67
C LEU A 79 6.00 15.24 8.13
N ASN A 80 5.75 15.01 6.86
CA ASN A 80 6.13 13.81 6.16
C ASN A 80 7.65 13.77 5.91
N GLY A 81 8.25 12.60 6.11
CA GLY A 81 9.68 12.38 5.89
C GLY A 81 10.57 12.57 7.12
N PHE A 82 10.00 13.02 8.25
CA PHE A 82 10.69 13.23 9.54
C PHE A 82 10.22 12.25 10.62
N SER A 83 9.74 11.06 10.25
CA SER A 83 9.42 10.01 11.23
C SER A 83 10.65 9.73 12.09
N SER A 84 10.49 9.73 13.41
CA SER A 84 11.59 9.63 14.36
C SER A 84 11.18 8.87 15.61
N SER A 85 12.10 8.10 16.18
CA SER A 85 11.98 7.48 17.49
C SER A 85 12.82 8.16 18.57
N MET A 86 13.47 9.28 18.22
CA MET A 86 14.29 10.07 19.12
C MET A 86 13.48 10.66 20.28
N PRO A 87 14.12 11.00 21.42
CA PRO A 87 13.51 11.81 22.47
C PRO A 87 12.93 13.11 21.94
N MET A 88 11.83 13.57 22.55
CA MET A 88 11.08 14.75 22.08
C MET A 88 11.91 16.02 21.98
N ASP A 89 12.81 16.24 22.93
CA ASP A 89 13.74 17.39 22.94
C ASP A 89 14.72 17.36 21.76
N ILE A 90 15.23 16.21 21.40
CA ILE A 90 16.08 16.04 20.21
C ILE A 90 15.28 16.30 18.94
N GLN A 91 14.05 15.79 18.84
CA GLN A 91 13.17 16.06 17.70
C GLN A 91 12.90 17.56 17.55
N LEU A 92 12.52 18.24 18.63
CA LEU A 92 12.21 19.66 18.63
C LEU A 92 13.44 20.51 18.27
N ASN A 93 14.58 20.23 18.88
CA ASN A 93 15.83 20.95 18.59
C ASN A 93 16.25 20.78 17.13
N ALA A 94 16.13 19.56 16.59
CA ALA A 94 16.42 19.28 15.19
C ALA A 94 15.47 20.03 14.23
N LEU A 95 14.17 20.11 14.54
CA LEU A 95 13.21 20.87 13.74
C LEU A 95 13.51 22.36 13.74
N HIS A 96 13.90 22.94 14.87
CA HIS A 96 14.24 24.37 14.99
C HIS A 96 15.49 24.76 14.18
N GLU A 97 16.35 23.81 13.80
CA GLU A 97 17.48 24.06 12.88
C GLU A 97 17.05 24.15 11.40
N ILE A 98 15.78 23.86 11.09
CA ILE A 98 15.20 24.08 9.76
C ILE A 98 14.61 25.49 9.72
N PRO A 99 15.09 26.40 8.84
CA PRO A 99 14.66 27.81 8.85
C PRO A 99 13.16 28.03 8.82
N ALA A 100 12.43 27.18 8.06
CA ALA A 100 10.97 27.26 7.95
C ALA A 100 10.24 26.78 9.22
N LEU A 101 10.91 26.05 10.12
CA LEU A 101 10.32 25.42 11.31
C LEU A 101 10.91 25.95 12.62
N ARG A 102 11.65 27.08 12.58
CA ARG A 102 12.35 27.64 13.74
C ARG A 102 11.44 27.85 14.95
N ASP A 103 10.21 28.26 14.73
CA ASP A 103 9.23 28.56 15.78
C ASP A 103 8.13 27.48 15.88
N ALA A 104 8.34 26.33 15.26
CA ALA A 104 7.37 25.24 15.24
C ALA A 104 7.16 24.65 16.65
N LYS A 105 5.94 24.26 16.93
CA LYS A 105 5.57 23.50 18.13
C LYS A 105 5.13 22.10 17.72
N ILE A 106 5.59 21.11 18.48
CA ILE A 106 5.19 19.71 18.25
C ILE A 106 3.94 19.44 19.10
N TYR A 107 2.83 19.06 18.46
CA TYR A 107 1.64 18.55 19.13
C TYR A 107 1.78 17.07 19.48
N ARG A 108 2.33 16.29 18.54
CA ARG A 108 2.60 14.85 18.68
C ARG A 108 4.02 14.57 18.19
N PRO A 109 4.95 14.22 19.10
CA PRO A 109 6.27 13.80 18.68
C PRO A 109 6.21 12.47 17.92
N GLY A 110 7.21 12.24 17.08
CA GLY A 110 7.46 10.90 16.52
C GLY A 110 7.72 9.91 17.64
N TYR A 111 7.41 8.64 17.41
CA TYR A 111 7.54 7.56 18.37
C TYR A 111 8.00 6.29 17.69
N ALA A 112 8.64 5.43 18.46
CA ALA A 112 9.00 4.10 18.00
C ALA A 112 7.80 3.17 18.05
N ILE A 113 7.69 2.31 17.05
CA ILE A 113 6.70 1.24 17.03
C ILE A 113 7.45 -0.07 16.83
N GLU A 114 7.14 -1.05 17.66
CA GLU A 114 7.51 -2.43 17.47
C GLU A 114 6.27 -3.24 17.13
N TYR A 115 6.37 -4.11 16.14
CA TYR A 115 5.23 -4.87 15.63
C TYR A 115 5.42 -6.35 15.95
N ASP A 116 4.42 -6.93 16.60
CA ASP A 116 4.27 -8.38 16.64
C ASP A 116 3.63 -8.88 15.35
N TYR A 117 4.05 -10.06 14.92
CA TYR A 117 3.37 -10.76 13.83
C TYR A 117 3.28 -12.26 14.15
N PHE A 118 2.32 -12.91 13.50
CA PHE A 118 2.17 -14.35 13.54
C PHE A 118 2.62 -14.93 12.20
N ASP A 119 3.27 -16.09 12.25
CA ASP A 119 3.67 -16.79 11.03
C ASP A 119 2.44 -17.05 10.14
N PRO A 120 2.36 -16.43 8.96
CA PRO A 120 1.18 -16.53 8.09
C PRO A 120 1.00 -17.93 7.48
N THR A 121 1.99 -18.82 7.57
CA THR A 121 1.85 -20.21 7.12
C THR A 121 0.84 -21.00 7.96
N GLN A 122 0.47 -20.52 9.14
CA GLN A 122 -0.63 -21.06 9.94
C GLN A 122 -2.03 -20.69 9.42
N LEU A 123 -2.13 -19.88 8.38
CA LEU A 123 -3.39 -19.48 7.76
C LEU A 123 -3.68 -20.31 6.52
N LYS A 124 -4.98 -20.49 6.26
CA LYS A 124 -5.50 -20.97 4.98
C LYS A 124 -5.46 -19.83 3.93
N HIS A 125 -5.66 -20.11 2.66
CA HIS A 125 -5.80 -19.09 1.62
C HIS A 125 -7.00 -18.14 1.84
N SER A 126 -7.98 -18.58 2.63
CA SER A 126 -9.08 -17.74 3.11
C SER A 126 -8.69 -16.73 4.20
N LEU A 127 -7.44 -16.77 4.68
CA LEU A 127 -6.92 -16.08 5.84
C LEU A 127 -7.54 -16.52 7.18
N GLU A 128 -8.28 -17.64 7.20
CA GLU A 128 -8.71 -18.30 8.42
C GLU A 128 -7.55 -19.05 9.06
N SER A 129 -7.45 -18.99 10.38
CA SER A 129 -6.49 -19.82 11.13
C SER A 129 -6.72 -21.30 10.91
N LYS A 130 -5.65 -22.07 10.68
CA LYS A 130 -5.69 -23.53 10.64
C LYS A 130 -5.93 -24.15 12.02
N ILE A 131 -5.67 -23.37 13.08
CA ILE A 131 -5.73 -23.84 14.47
C ILE A 131 -7.07 -23.51 15.12
N ILE A 132 -7.57 -22.28 14.90
CA ILE A 132 -8.80 -21.77 15.53
C ILE A 132 -9.82 -21.48 14.45
N LYS A 133 -10.89 -22.29 14.42
CA LYS A 133 -11.97 -22.13 13.45
C LYS A 133 -12.71 -20.80 13.67
N GLY A 134 -12.99 -20.09 12.58
CA GLY A 134 -13.71 -18.82 12.58
C GLY A 134 -12.84 -17.62 12.98
N LEU A 135 -11.54 -17.81 13.21
CA LEU A 135 -10.59 -16.72 13.46
C LEU A 135 -9.83 -16.37 12.17
N PHE A 136 -9.94 -15.12 11.73
CA PHE A 136 -9.30 -14.60 10.53
C PHE A 136 -8.27 -13.53 10.89
N PHE A 137 -7.13 -13.55 10.21
CA PHE A 137 -6.09 -12.54 10.38
C PHE A 137 -5.91 -11.73 9.09
N ALA A 138 -5.69 -10.41 9.23
CA ALA A 138 -5.45 -9.55 8.09
C ALA A 138 -4.53 -8.38 8.46
N GLY A 139 -3.71 -7.96 7.49
CA GLY A 139 -2.85 -6.81 7.63
C GLY A 139 -1.49 -7.14 8.22
N GLN A 140 -0.93 -6.19 8.94
CA GLN A 140 0.44 -6.23 9.42
C GLN A 140 0.74 -7.40 10.37
N VAL A 141 -0.25 -7.88 11.09
CA VAL A 141 -0.15 -9.06 11.96
C VAL A 141 0.29 -10.33 11.20
N ASN A 142 0.12 -10.36 9.89
CA ASN A 142 0.57 -11.43 9.00
C ASN A 142 1.99 -11.19 8.42
N GLY A 143 2.74 -10.24 8.98
CA GLY A 143 4.11 -9.95 8.55
C GLY A 143 4.19 -9.11 7.27
N THR A 144 3.15 -8.37 6.90
CA THR A 144 3.17 -7.46 5.76
C THR A 144 3.38 -6.01 6.18
N THR A 145 3.88 -5.17 5.26
CA THR A 145 3.89 -3.72 5.42
C THR A 145 3.27 -3.05 4.22
N GLY A 146 2.37 -2.10 4.47
CA GLY A 146 1.69 -1.28 3.47
C GLY A 146 0.18 -1.29 3.62
N TYR A 147 -0.42 -0.16 3.30
CA TYR A 147 -1.88 0.01 3.38
C TYR A 147 -2.61 -0.88 2.37
N GLU A 148 -2.04 -1.03 1.19
CA GLU A 148 -2.59 -1.83 0.11
C GLU A 148 -2.62 -3.31 0.47
N GLU A 149 -1.54 -3.81 1.07
CA GLU A 149 -1.46 -5.19 1.56
C GLU A 149 -2.47 -5.44 2.67
N ALA A 150 -2.61 -4.51 3.61
CA ALA A 150 -3.59 -4.60 4.68
C ALA A 150 -5.03 -4.55 4.15
N GLY A 151 -5.31 -3.65 3.21
CA GLY A 151 -6.62 -3.51 2.58
C GLY A 151 -7.02 -4.76 1.79
N GLY A 152 -6.08 -5.33 1.01
CA GLY A 152 -6.30 -6.57 0.27
C GLY A 152 -6.61 -7.75 1.16
N GLN A 153 -5.81 -7.96 2.22
CA GLN A 153 -6.04 -9.02 3.20
C GLN A 153 -7.35 -8.81 3.96
N GLY A 154 -7.63 -7.57 4.42
CA GLY A 154 -8.86 -7.23 5.13
C GLY A 154 -10.11 -7.51 4.30
N THR A 155 -10.04 -7.25 2.99
CA THR A 155 -11.15 -7.55 2.06
C THR A 155 -11.40 -9.05 2.00
N VAL A 156 -10.37 -9.87 1.77
CA VAL A 156 -10.53 -11.34 1.66
C VAL A 156 -10.95 -11.95 3.00
N ALA A 157 -10.31 -11.56 4.10
CA ALA A 157 -10.67 -12.04 5.44
C ALA A 157 -12.11 -11.68 5.81
N GLY A 158 -12.54 -10.43 5.53
CA GLY A 158 -13.90 -9.97 5.79
C GLY A 158 -14.97 -10.71 4.98
N ILE A 159 -14.72 -10.94 3.69
CA ILE A 159 -15.60 -11.76 2.84
C ILE A 159 -15.73 -13.16 3.43
N ASN A 160 -14.60 -13.80 3.75
CA ASN A 160 -14.62 -15.17 4.26
C ASN A 160 -15.24 -15.27 5.65
N ALA A 161 -15.06 -14.28 6.51
CA ALA A 161 -15.73 -14.22 7.80
C ALA A 161 -17.25 -14.13 7.64
N ALA A 162 -17.74 -13.31 6.71
CA ALA A 162 -19.17 -13.22 6.40
C ALA A 162 -19.72 -14.52 5.82
N LEU A 163 -19.04 -15.14 4.84
CA LEU A 163 -19.43 -16.43 4.26
C LEU A 163 -19.43 -17.54 5.32
N HIS A 164 -18.46 -17.54 6.23
CA HIS A 164 -18.43 -18.48 7.34
C HIS A 164 -19.68 -18.37 8.25
N CYS A 165 -20.13 -17.13 8.53
CA CYS A 165 -21.33 -16.91 9.36
C CYS A 165 -22.61 -17.44 8.71
N VAL A 166 -22.72 -17.42 7.39
CA VAL A 166 -23.91 -17.94 6.67
C VAL A 166 -23.75 -19.40 6.23
N GLY A 167 -22.62 -20.03 6.52
CA GLY A 167 -22.35 -21.43 6.16
C GLY A 167 -22.09 -21.65 4.67
N ASP A 168 -21.62 -20.63 3.96
CA ASP A 168 -21.33 -20.69 2.53
C ASP A 168 -19.90 -21.14 2.23
N LYS A 169 -19.59 -21.30 0.94
CA LYS A 169 -18.27 -21.71 0.47
C LYS A 169 -17.23 -20.60 0.70
N THR A 170 -16.01 -21.05 0.98
CA THR A 170 -14.85 -20.16 1.12
C THR A 170 -14.53 -19.45 -0.19
N PHE A 171 -14.26 -18.17 -0.12
CA PHE A 171 -13.76 -17.35 -1.23
C PHE A 171 -12.24 -17.37 -1.23
N GLU A 172 -11.65 -17.69 -2.37
CA GLU A 172 -10.21 -17.68 -2.60
C GLU A 172 -9.90 -17.03 -3.94
N MET A 173 -8.74 -16.39 -4.03
CA MET A 173 -8.23 -15.77 -5.25
C MET A 173 -6.94 -16.46 -5.67
N ASN A 174 -6.86 -16.84 -6.93
CA ASN A 174 -5.66 -17.45 -7.49
C ASN A 174 -4.62 -16.40 -7.89
N ARG A 175 -3.39 -16.87 -8.10
CA ARG A 175 -2.24 -16.03 -8.49
C ARG A 175 -2.39 -15.40 -9.89
N ASP A 176 -3.15 -16.04 -10.78
CA ASP A 176 -3.46 -15.54 -12.13
C ASP A 176 -4.69 -14.62 -12.18
N GLU A 177 -5.41 -14.47 -11.06
CA GLU A 177 -6.62 -13.67 -10.98
C GLU A 177 -6.37 -12.27 -10.36
N SER A 178 -5.46 -12.19 -9.40
CA SER A 178 -5.18 -10.91 -8.73
C SER A 178 -3.84 -10.85 -8.02
N TYR A 179 -3.33 -9.62 -7.81
CA TYR A 179 -2.20 -9.38 -6.92
C TYR A 179 -2.50 -9.74 -5.47
N ILE A 180 -3.77 -9.67 -5.04
CA ILE A 180 -4.20 -10.15 -3.72
C ILE A 180 -4.03 -11.67 -3.62
N GLY A 181 -4.37 -12.41 -4.68
CA GLY A 181 -4.11 -13.84 -4.74
C GLY A 181 -2.62 -14.19 -4.64
N VAL A 182 -1.76 -13.46 -5.36
CA VAL A 182 -0.29 -13.62 -5.25
C VAL A 182 0.18 -13.35 -3.82
N LEU A 183 -0.28 -12.25 -3.20
CA LEU A 183 0.05 -11.88 -1.84
C LEU A 183 -0.31 -12.98 -0.84
N ILE A 184 -1.54 -13.44 -0.87
CA ILE A 184 -2.05 -14.44 0.09
C ILE A 184 -1.35 -15.79 -0.11
N ASP A 185 -1.15 -16.20 -1.35
CA ASP A 185 -0.44 -17.44 -1.64
C ASP A 185 1.01 -17.38 -1.16
N ASP A 186 1.74 -16.29 -1.42
CA ASP A 186 3.11 -16.13 -0.92
C ASP A 186 3.16 -16.20 0.61
N LEU A 187 2.26 -15.50 1.31
CA LEU A 187 2.21 -15.50 2.77
C LEU A 187 1.93 -16.88 3.34
N THR A 188 0.91 -17.56 2.84
CA THR A 188 0.39 -18.80 3.44
C THR A 188 1.18 -20.06 3.06
N THR A 189 1.98 -19.99 1.98
CA THR A 189 2.80 -21.11 1.48
C THR A 189 4.28 -20.96 1.78
N LYS A 190 4.83 -19.75 1.65
CA LYS A 190 6.27 -19.47 1.79
C LYS A 190 6.64 -18.87 3.17
N GLY A 191 5.64 -18.22 3.82
CA GLY A 191 5.92 -17.41 5.01
C GLY A 191 6.67 -16.12 4.69
N VAL A 192 7.22 -15.48 5.73
CA VAL A 192 7.95 -14.23 5.62
C VAL A 192 9.20 -14.25 6.49
N ASP A 193 10.36 -13.95 5.91
CA ASP A 193 11.62 -13.76 6.61
C ASP A 193 11.89 -12.29 6.93
N GLU A 194 11.25 -11.39 6.18
CA GLU A 194 11.28 -9.93 6.34
C GLU A 194 9.89 -9.36 6.05
N PRO A 195 9.57 -8.12 6.49
CA PRO A 195 8.26 -7.52 6.22
C PRO A 195 7.91 -7.59 4.73
N TYR A 196 6.84 -8.30 4.40
CA TYR A 196 6.42 -8.52 3.01
C TYR A 196 5.83 -7.24 2.41
N ARG A 197 6.27 -6.92 1.20
CA ARG A 197 5.72 -5.88 0.36
C ARG A 197 5.39 -6.44 -1.01
N MET A 198 4.21 -6.10 -1.53
CA MET A 198 3.78 -6.52 -2.86
C MET A 198 4.45 -5.70 -3.95
N PHE A 199 5.13 -6.39 -4.86
CA PHE A 199 5.70 -5.84 -6.08
C PHE A 199 5.19 -6.61 -7.28
N THR A 200 5.10 -5.95 -8.41
CA THR A 200 4.70 -6.58 -9.67
C THR A 200 5.65 -7.72 -10.08
N SER A 201 6.91 -7.67 -9.65
CA SER A 201 7.90 -8.72 -9.89
C SER A 201 7.60 -10.04 -9.19
N ARG A 202 6.74 -10.04 -8.17
CA ARG A 202 6.32 -11.25 -7.46
C ARG A 202 5.25 -12.05 -8.23
N ALA A 203 4.58 -11.43 -9.20
CA ALA A 203 3.53 -12.05 -10.00
C ALA A 203 4.10 -12.60 -11.31
N GLU A 204 4.02 -13.89 -11.51
CA GLU A 204 4.39 -14.58 -12.75
C GLU A 204 3.42 -14.27 -13.90
N TYR A 205 2.14 -14.07 -13.59
CA TYR A 205 1.10 -13.75 -14.58
C TYR A 205 0.81 -12.25 -14.68
N ARG A 206 1.78 -11.38 -14.39
CA ARG A 206 1.57 -9.92 -14.35
C ARG A 206 1.00 -9.30 -15.64
N ILE A 207 1.17 -9.97 -16.79
CA ILE A 207 0.57 -9.54 -18.05
C ILE A 207 -0.96 -9.68 -18.04
N LEU A 208 -1.49 -10.64 -17.26
CA LEU A 208 -2.91 -10.87 -17.06
C LEU A 208 -3.47 -9.97 -15.94
N LEU A 209 -2.62 -9.54 -14.99
CA LEU A 209 -3.02 -8.80 -13.80
C LEU A 209 -2.97 -7.28 -14.02
N ARG A 210 -3.37 -6.82 -15.18
CA ARG A 210 -3.36 -5.41 -15.53
C ARG A 210 -4.53 -4.68 -14.86
N GLN A 211 -4.31 -3.40 -14.54
CA GLN A 211 -5.32 -2.57 -13.91
C GLN A 211 -6.51 -2.29 -14.85
N ASP A 212 -6.25 -2.13 -16.14
CA ASP A 212 -7.23 -1.75 -17.15
C ASP A 212 -8.24 -2.86 -17.48
N ASP A 213 -7.94 -4.13 -17.14
CA ASP A 213 -8.83 -5.28 -17.33
C ASP A 213 -9.31 -5.93 -16.01
N ALA A 214 -9.11 -5.27 -14.89
CA ALA A 214 -9.51 -5.79 -13.58
C ALA A 214 -11.02 -6.06 -13.49
N ASP A 215 -11.84 -5.30 -14.20
CA ASP A 215 -13.28 -5.52 -14.28
C ASP A 215 -13.63 -6.87 -14.96
N ALA A 216 -12.86 -7.28 -15.96
CA ALA A 216 -13.04 -8.56 -16.64
C ALA A 216 -12.79 -9.76 -15.73
N ARG A 217 -11.84 -9.64 -14.81
CA ARG A 217 -11.46 -10.73 -13.90
C ARG A 217 -12.30 -10.79 -12.63
N LEU A 218 -12.78 -9.63 -12.14
CA LEU A 218 -13.28 -9.53 -10.78
C LEU A 218 -14.76 -9.16 -10.65
N THR A 219 -15.39 -8.50 -11.66
CA THR A 219 -16.74 -7.97 -11.51
C THR A 219 -17.80 -9.06 -11.36
N GLU A 220 -17.72 -10.15 -12.12
CA GLU A 220 -18.66 -11.25 -12.02
C GLU A 220 -18.58 -11.93 -10.65
N LYS A 221 -17.38 -12.25 -10.18
CA LYS A 221 -17.14 -12.79 -8.82
C LYS A 221 -17.68 -11.88 -7.73
N ALA A 222 -17.41 -10.57 -7.84
CA ALA A 222 -17.89 -9.59 -6.85
C ALA A 222 -19.41 -9.47 -6.85
N TYR A 223 -20.06 -9.65 -8.00
CA TYR A 223 -21.53 -9.66 -8.09
C TYR A 223 -22.13 -10.93 -7.48
N GLU A 224 -21.56 -12.10 -7.77
CA GLU A 224 -21.96 -13.38 -7.18
C GLU A 224 -21.85 -13.38 -5.64
N LEU A 225 -20.82 -12.71 -5.11
CA LEU A 225 -20.63 -12.52 -3.66
C LEU A 225 -21.53 -11.42 -3.06
N GLY A 226 -22.37 -10.75 -3.89
CA GLY A 226 -23.22 -9.64 -3.42
C GLY A 226 -22.48 -8.34 -3.07
N ILE A 227 -21.19 -8.22 -3.42
CA ILE A 227 -20.36 -7.04 -3.13
C ILE A 227 -20.53 -5.97 -4.21
N ALA A 228 -20.56 -6.39 -5.48
CA ALA A 228 -20.83 -5.46 -6.58
C ALA A 228 -22.34 -5.26 -6.76
N LYS A 229 -22.73 -4.00 -6.97
CA LYS A 229 -24.12 -3.65 -7.27
C LYS A 229 -24.50 -4.02 -8.70
N ARG A 230 -25.81 -4.10 -8.95
CA ARG A 230 -26.39 -4.49 -10.24
C ARG A 230 -25.96 -3.57 -11.39
N ASP A 231 -25.94 -2.25 -11.15
CA ASP A 231 -25.49 -1.26 -12.14
C ASP A 231 -24.05 -1.48 -12.59
N ARG A 232 -23.15 -1.84 -11.66
CA ARG A 232 -21.76 -2.16 -11.98
C ARG A 232 -21.64 -3.44 -12.80
N TYR A 233 -22.43 -4.45 -12.48
CA TYR A 233 -22.48 -5.70 -13.21
C TYR A 233 -23.02 -5.51 -14.64
N ASP A 234 -24.14 -4.79 -14.80
CA ASP A 234 -24.74 -4.50 -16.09
C ASP A 234 -23.79 -3.72 -17.00
N TRP A 235 -23.11 -2.70 -16.45
CA TRP A 235 -22.08 -1.96 -17.21
C TRP A 235 -20.93 -2.88 -17.69
N TRP A 236 -20.51 -3.85 -16.88
CA TRP A 236 -19.50 -4.83 -17.26
C TRP A 236 -20.02 -5.74 -18.40
N ILE A 237 -21.25 -6.23 -18.32
CA ILE A 237 -21.84 -7.08 -19.36
C ILE A 237 -21.91 -6.33 -20.69
N GLU A 238 -22.37 -5.07 -20.72
CA GLU A 238 -22.38 -4.23 -21.93
C GLU A 238 -20.97 -4.07 -22.54
N LYS A 239 -19.96 -3.81 -21.68
CA LYS A 239 -18.55 -3.72 -22.12
C LYS A 239 -18.06 -5.02 -22.70
N LYS A 240 -18.32 -6.16 -22.04
CA LYS A 240 -17.94 -7.51 -22.48
C LYS A 240 -18.51 -7.83 -23.84
N GLU A 241 -19.80 -7.56 -24.06
CA GLU A 241 -20.47 -7.74 -25.34
C GLU A 241 -19.88 -6.82 -26.43
N ALA A 242 -19.61 -5.56 -26.11
CA ALA A 242 -18.99 -4.63 -27.06
C ALA A 242 -17.60 -5.10 -27.50
N ILE A 243 -16.78 -5.57 -26.55
CA ILE A 243 -15.46 -6.18 -26.85
C ILE A 243 -15.63 -7.39 -27.75
N GLY A 244 -16.58 -8.27 -27.45
CA GLY A 244 -16.86 -9.46 -28.28
C GLY A 244 -17.20 -9.09 -29.73
N ARG A 245 -18.09 -8.11 -29.93
CA ARG A 245 -18.45 -7.62 -31.27
C ARG A 245 -17.25 -7.02 -32.02
N ILE A 246 -16.36 -6.30 -31.34
CA ILE A 246 -15.15 -5.74 -31.95
C ILE A 246 -14.20 -6.86 -32.39
N ILE A 247 -13.96 -7.86 -31.50
CA ILE A 247 -13.09 -8.99 -31.80
C ILE A 247 -13.64 -9.76 -33.02
N GLU A 248 -14.95 -10.06 -33.03
CA GLU A 248 -15.61 -10.75 -34.13
C GLU A 248 -15.50 -9.96 -35.45
N PHE A 249 -15.74 -8.65 -35.41
CA PHE A 249 -15.56 -7.78 -36.56
C PHE A 249 -14.12 -7.83 -37.08
N CYS A 250 -13.11 -7.67 -36.19
CA CYS A 250 -11.70 -7.69 -36.60
C CYS A 250 -11.28 -9.06 -37.17
N ALA A 251 -11.83 -10.15 -36.63
CA ALA A 251 -11.51 -11.50 -37.12
C ALA A 251 -12.08 -11.78 -38.50
N ASN A 252 -13.24 -11.18 -38.82
CA ASN A 252 -13.99 -11.46 -40.05
C ASN A 252 -13.82 -10.35 -41.14
N TYR A 253 -13.22 -9.22 -40.80
CA TYR A 253 -13.02 -8.11 -41.73
C TYR A 253 -11.65 -8.22 -42.45
N PRO A 254 -11.65 -8.59 -43.75
CA PRO A 254 -10.40 -8.67 -44.52
C PRO A 254 -9.94 -7.24 -44.89
N ILE A 255 -8.85 -6.80 -44.30
CA ILE A 255 -8.24 -5.51 -44.68
C ILE A 255 -7.57 -5.66 -46.03
N LYS A 256 -8.03 -4.87 -47.01
CA LYS A 256 -7.45 -4.90 -48.36
C LYS A 256 -6.14 -4.11 -48.40
N LYS A 257 -5.17 -4.63 -49.15
CA LYS A 257 -3.86 -4.03 -49.32
C LYS A 257 -3.94 -2.56 -49.73
N ASP A 258 -4.87 -2.22 -50.63
CA ASP A 258 -5.07 -0.89 -51.16
C ASP A 258 -5.67 0.11 -50.15
N GLU A 259 -6.23 -0.37 -49.04
CA GLU A 259 -6.76 0.45 -47.95
C GLU A 259 -5.67 0.80 -46.92
N ILE A 260 -4.64 -0.02 -46.78
CA ILE A 260 -3.58 0.13 -45.77
C ILE A 260 -2.36 0.84 -46.34
N ASN A 261 -1.88 0.45 -47.52
CA ASN A 261 -0.63 0.96 -48.07
C ASN A 261 -0.55 2.50 -48.13
N PRO A 262 -1.59 3.25 -48.51
CA PRO A 262 -1.58 4.71 -48.50
C PRO A 262 -1.46 5.35 -47.10
N LYS A 263 -1.64 4.57 -46.02
CA LYS A 263 -1.56 5.04 -44.62
C LYS A 263 -0.26 4.64 -43.93
N LEU A 264 0.57 3.87 -44.59
CA LEU A 264 1.88 3.41 -44.09
C LEU A 264 3.06 4.22 -44.70
N GLU A 265 2.78 5.07 -45.68
CA GLU A 265 3.69 6.10 -46.22
C GLU A 265 3.56 7.40 -45.40
#